data_6a92d0eead2cd4c7f78eeeb403839dde
#
_entry.id   6a92d0eead2cd4c7f78eeeb403839dde
#
_cell.length_a   1.000
_cell.length_b   1.000
_cell.length_c   1.000
_cell.angle_alpha   90.00
_cell.angle_beta   90.00
_cell.angle_gamma   90.00
#
_symmetry.space_group_name_H-M   'P 1'
#
loop_
_entity.id
_entity.type
_entity.pdbx_description
1 polymer ?
#
loop_
_entity_poly.entity_id
_entity_poly.type
_entity_poly.pdbx_seq_one_letter_code
_entity_poly.pdbx_strand_id
1 'polypeptide(L)'
;MRALLTNDDGIDSPGLHELARQVEAAGFEVVVVAPSFDASGTGASLGHISRERPIHYEKRQIAGLKGDAFALDGPPALCTITSHLGAFGRRPDVVISGPNLGLNTGRSVLHSGTVGAALAAQNFGIKGLAVSLAVSDPWHFDTACQYTVDLLGPLMEAPDRCVLNLN
;
A
#
# COMPACT_ATOMS: atom_id res chain seq x y z
N MET A 1 -0.41 5.71 -15.83
CA MET A 1 0.36 4.80 -14.93
C MET A 1 -0.60 4.15 -13.96
N ARG A 2 -0.28 2.93 -13.47
CA ARG A 2 -1.11 2.20 -12.53
C ARG A 2 -0.46 2.12 -11.16
N ALA A 3 -1.17 2.52 -10.12
CA ALA A 3 -0.75 2.45 -8.73
C ALA A 3 -1.49 1.32 -7.99
N LEU A 4 -0.74 0.46 -7.30
CA LEU A 4 -1.28 -0.39 -6.26
C LEU A 4 -1.22 0.37 -4.93
N LEU A 5 -2.35 0.44 -4.25
CA LEU A 5 -2.43 0.96 -2.89
C LEU A 5 -2.70 -0.17 -1.91
N THR A 6 -1.98 -0.16 -0.81
CA THR A 6 -2.11 -1.13 0.29
C THR A 6 -1.80 -0.45 1.62
N ASN A 7 -1.95 -1.13 2.72
CA ASN A 7 -1.56 -0.72 4.08
C ASN A 7 -1.48 -1.95 4.99
N ASP A 8 -1.15 -1.78 6.26
CA ASP A 8 -1.26 -2.81 7.29
C ASP A 8 -2.43 -2.58 8.27
N ASP A 9 -3.04 -1.40 8.29
CA ASP A 9 -4.26 -1.13 9.10
C ASP A 9 -5.52 -1.83 8.56
N GLY A 10 -5.49 -2.34 7.34
CA GLY A 10 -6.59 -3.04 6.67
C GLY A 10 -7.38 -2.21 5.68
N ILE A 11 -8.20 -2.92 4.88
CA ILE A 11 -8.95 -2.36 3.74
C ILE A 11 -9.93 -1.25 4.13
N ASP A 12 -10.46 -1.28 5.35
CA ASP A 12 -11.46 -0.33 5.82
C ASP A 12 -10.83 0.93 6.47
N SER A 13 -9.50 1.07 6.45
CA SER A 13 -8.78 2.22 6.98
C SER A 13 -9.16 3.53 6.26
N PRO A 14 -9.60 4.56 6.99
CA PRO A 14 -9.96 5.84 6.38
C PRO A 14 -8.79 6.53 5.68
N GLY A 15 -7.56 6.35 6.18
CA GLY A 15 -6.35 6.89 5.54
C GLY A 15 -6.10 6.26 4.17
N LEU A 16 -6.27 4.94 4.04
CA LEU A 16 -6.16 4.25 2.75
C LEU A 16 -7.22 4.73 1.75
N HIS A 17 -8.45 4.94 2.21
CA HIS A 17 -9.52 5.46 1.36
C HIS A 17 -9.23 6.88 0.87
N GLU A 18 -8.70 7.73 1.74
CA GLU A 18 -8.31 9.10 1.35
C GLU A 18 -7.16 9.08 0.35
N LEU A 19 -6.12 8.27 0.62
CA LEU A 19 -4.99 8.09 -0.29
C LEU A 19 -5.46 7.62 -1.67
N ALA A 20 -6.38 6.65 -1.73
CA ALA A 20 -6.88 6.11 -2.99
C ALA A 20 -7.56 7.20 -3.84
N ARG A 21 -8.40 8.03 -3.23
CA ARG A 21 -9.06 9.14 -3.91
C ARG A 21 -8.08 10.18 -4.45
N GLN A 22 -7.07 10.56 -3.64
CA GLN A 22 -6.11 11.59 -4.05
C GLN A 22 -5.16 11.10 -5.15
N VAL A 23 -4.69 9.85 -5.08
CA VAL A 23 -3.84 9.25 -6.13
C VAL A 23 -4.62 9.08 -7.43
N GLU A 24 -5.92 8.68 -7.37
CA GLU A 24 -6.78 8.61 -8.56
C GLU A 24 -7.02 10.01 -9.14
N ALA A 25 -7.28 11.02 -8.31
CA ALA A 25 -7.44 12.41 -8.74
C ALA A 25 -6.17 12.99 -9.38
N ALA A 26 -5.00 12.52 -8.97
CA ALA A 26 -3.69 12.83 -9.59
C ALA A 26 -3.47 12.14 -10.95
N GLY A 27 -4.44 11.37 -11.46
CA GLY A 27 -4.44 10.78 -12.80
C GLY A 27 -3.85 9.37 -12.88
N PHE A 28 -3.65 8.68 -11.76
CA PHE A 28 -3.27 7.27 -11.77
C PHE A 28 -4.49 6.36 -11.91
N GLU A 29 -4.32 5.26 -12.64
CA GLU A 29 -5.22 4.11 -12.55
C GLU A 29 -4.96 3.42 -11.20
N VAL A 30 -5.93 3.44 -10.31
CA VAL A 30 -5.78 2.90 -8.95
C VAL A 30 -6.39 1.51 -8.84
N VAL A 31 -5.67 0.62 -8.18
CA VAL A 31 -6.20 -0.61 -7.60
C VAL A 31 -5.82 -0.65 -6.13
N VAL A 32 -6.78 -0.91 -5.26
CA VAL A 32 -6.54 -1.10 -3.82
C VAL A 32 -6.58 -2.59 -3.52
N VAL A 33 -5.51 -3.11 -2.95
CA VAL A 33 -5.47 -4.48 -2.41
C VAL A 33 -4.84 -4.39 -1.02
N ALA A 34 -5.62 -4.62 0.01
CA ALA A 34 -5.17 -4.47 1.38
C ALA A 34 -5.65 -5.64 2.26
N PRO A 35 -4.99 -5.90 3.39
CA PRO A 35 -5.43 -6.91 4.33
C PRO A 35 -6.90 -6.75 4.73
N SER A 36 -7.60 -7.88 4.93
CA SER A 36 -8.96 -7.91 5.49
C SER A 36 -8.99 -7.66 7.01
N PHE A 37 -7.83 -7.51 7.63
CA PHE A 37 -7.62 -7.36 9.08
C PHE A 37 -6.46 -6.40 9.36
N ASP A 38 -6.31 -5.98 10.62
CA ASP A 38 -5.13 -5.24 11.07
C ASP A 38 -3.90 -6.18 11.11
N ALA A 39 -2.96 -5.94 10.19
CA ALA A 39 -1.74 -6.71 10.00
C ALA A 39 -0.50 -5.99 10.58
N SER A 40 -0.69 -5.10 11.54
CA SER A 40 0.41 -4.38 12.21
C SER A 40 1.46 -5.35 12.75
N GLY A 41 2.73 -5.00 12.59
CA GLY A 41 3.85 -5.81 13.09
C GLY A 41 4.26 -6.99 12.20
N THR A 42 3.62 -7.20 11.04
CA THR A 42 3.94 -8.34 10.16
C THR A 42 5.20 -8.15 9.32
N GLY A 43 5.76 -6.92 9.24
CA GLY A 43 6.91 -6.63 8.41
C GLY A 43 6.69 -7.00 6.94
N ALA A 44 7.69 -7.54 6.29
CA ALA A 44 7.61 -8.00 4.90
C ALA A 44 7.19 -9.49 4.78
N SER A 45 6.49 -10.03 5.78
CA SER A 45 6.06 -11.44 5.74
C SER A 45 4.99 -11.67 4.67
N LEU A 46 4.92 -12.92 4.18
CA LEU A 46 3.91 -13.36 3.21
C LEU A 46 2.81 -14.20 3.87
N GLY A 47 2.98 -14.54 5.16
CA GLY A 47 2.16 -15.53 5.81
C GLY A 47 2.44 -16.95 5.31
N HIS A 48 1.62 -17.91 5.77
CA HIS A 48 1.74 -19.29 5.33
C HIS A 48 0.85 -19.54 4.12
N ILE A 49 1.47 -19.79 2.96
CA ILE A 49 0.80 -20.08 1.70
C ILE A 49 1.03 -21.54 1.36
N SER A 50 -0.02 -22.32 1.15
CA SER A 50 0.05 -23.70 0.68
C SER A 50 -1.18 -24.04 -0.17
N ARG A 51 -1.21 -25.25 -0.73
CA ARG A 51 -2.40 -25.72 -1.46
C ARG A 51 -3.62 -25.91 -0.56
N GLU A 52 -3.37 -26.23 0.71
CA GLU A 52 -4.40 -26.40 1.75
C GLU A 52 -4.88 -25.08 2.35
N ARG A 53 -4.11 -24.00 2.13
CA ARG A 53 -4.43 -22.63 2.53
C ARG A 53 -4.31 -21.69 1.33
N PRO A 54 -5.32 -21.71 0.43
CA PRO A 54 -5.36 -20.79 -0.70
C PRO A 54 -5.56 -19.35 -0.19
N ILE A 55 -5.06 -18.40 -0.96
CA ILE A 55 -5.25 -16.98 -0.68
C ILE A 55 -6.71 -16.64 -1.01
N HIS A 56 -7.45 -16.13 -0.02
CA HIS A 56 -8.81 -15.64 -0.21
C HIS A 56 -8.81 -14.12 -0.36
N TYR A 57 -9.72 -13.61 -1.17
CA TYR A 57 -9.97 -12.18 -1.27
C TYR A 57 -11.43 -11.91 -1.57
N GLU A 58 -11.87 -10.71 -1.21
CA GLU A 58 -13.22 -10.22 -1.47
C GLU A 58 -13.16 -8.87 -2.18
N LYS A 59 -14.03 -8.66 -3.15
CA LYS A 59 -14.19 -7.33 -3.77
C LYS A 59 -14.88 -6.40 -2.79
N ARG A 60 -14.34 -5.19 -2.66
CA ARG A 60 -14.86 -4.11 -1.81
C ARG A 60 -15.19 -2.89 -2.66
N GLN A 61 -15.95 -1.97 -2.08
CA GLN A 61 -16.21 -0.67 -2.67
C GLN A 61 -15.70 0.41 -1.72
N ILE A 62 -14.93 1.34 -2.26
CA ILE A 62 -14.48 2.53 -1.55
C ILE A 62 -15.25 3.73 -2.11
N ALA A 63 -15.96 4.45 -1.25
CA ALA A 63 -16.77 5.60 -1.66
C ALA A 63 -15.91 6.66 -2.37
N GLY A 64 -16.34 7.07 -3.57
CA GLY A 64 -15.65 8.09 -4.37
C GLY A 64 -14.47 7.56 -5.20
N LEU A 65 -14.08 6.29 -5.09
CA LEU A 65 -13.07 5.65 -5.94
C LEU A 65 -13.74 4.99 -7.15
N LYS A 66 -13.15 5.17 -8.34
CA LYS A 66 -13.56 4.48 -9.58
C LYS A 66 -12.83 3.16 -9.77
N GLY A 67 -11.59 3.08 -9.24
CA GLY A 67 -10.76 1.89 -9.28
C GLY A 67 -11.34 0.73 -8.47
N ASP A 68 -10.85 -0.48 -8.74
CA ASP A 68 -11.23 -1.67 -7.99
C ASP A 68 -10.54 -1.73 -6.63
N ALA A 69 -11.25 -2.30 -5.64
CA ALA A 69 -10.72 -2.54 -4.30
C ALA A 69 -10.98 -3.99 -3.87
N PHE A 70 -10.00 -4.60 -3.19
CA PHE A 70 -10.02 -5.98 -2.74
C PHE A 70 -9.46 -6.08 -1.32
N ALA A 71 -10.21 -6.76 -0.45
CA ALA A 71 -9.74 -7.20 0.86
C ALA A 71 -9.09 -8.58 0.70
N LEU A 72 -7.83 -8.74 1.05
CA LEU A 72 -7.08 -9.98 0.93
C LEU A 72 -6.81 -10.58 2.31
N ASP A 73 -6.98 -11.89 2.46
CA ASP A 73 -6.65 -12.60 3.70
C ASP A 73 -5.14 -12.88 3.77
N GLY A 74 -4.38 -11.84 4.04
CA GLY A 74 -2.93 -11.89 4.13
C GLY A 74 -2.28 -10.53 4.37
N PRO A 75 -0.98 -10.51 4.70
CA PRO A 75 -0.25 -9.29 5.05
C PRO A 75 0.03 -8.42 3.83
N PRO A 76 0.43 -7.13 4.02
CA PRO A 76 0.61 -6.15 2.95
C PRO A 76 1.61 -6.56 1.85
N ALA A 77 2.70 -7.23 2.22
CA ALA A 77 3.66 -7.72 1.25
C ALA A 77 3.04 -8.79 0.32
N LEU A 78 2.12 -9.61 0.82
CA LEU A 78 1.37 -10.55 -0.02
C LEU A 78 0.42 -9.83 -0.97
N CYS A 79 -0.23 -8.74 -0.54
CA CYS A 79 -1.05 -7.88 -1.40
C CYS A 79 -0.21 -7.34 -2.58
N THR A 80 1.02 -6.90 -2.32
CA THR A 80 1.96 -6.43 -3.33
C THR A 80 2.32 -7.54 -4.33
N ILE A 81 2.69 -8.71 -3.83
CA ILE A 81 3.13 -9.84 -4.68
C ILE A 81 2.00 -10.36 -5.57
N THR A 82 0.81 -10.58 -4.99
CA THR A 82 -0.34 -11.08 -5.76
C THR A 82 -0.79 -10.10 -6.84
N SER A 83 -0.72 -8.80 -6.55
CA SER A 83 -0.99 -7.76 -7.54
C SER A 83 0.04 -7.75 -8.66
N HIS A 84 1.33 -7.89 -8.34
CA HIS A 84 2.39 -8.00 -9.34
C HIS A 84 2.20 -9.24 -10.24
N LEU A 85 1.79 -10.36 -9.67
CA LEU A 85 1.52 -11.60 -10.41
C LEU A 85 0.25 -11.54 -11.28
N GLY A 86 -0.51 -10.44 -11.21
CA GLY A 86 -1.65 -10.18 -12.08
C GLY A 86 -2.99 -10.69 -11.54
N ALA A 87 -3.08 -11.05 -10.25
CA ALA A 87 -4.33 -11.52 -9.65
C ALA A 87 -5.46 -10.46 -9.72
N PHE A 88 -5.10 -9.18 -9.76
CA PHE A 88 -6.03 -8.04 -9.75
C PHE A 88 -5.90 -7.19 -11.03
N GLY A 89 -5.55 -7.79 -12.17
CA GLY A 89 -5.42 -7.14 -13.46
C GLY A 89 -3.97 -6.82 -13.85
N ARG A 90 -3.77 -5.74 -14.63
CA ARG A 90 -2.43 -5.34 -15.09
C ARG A 90 -1.48 -5.06 -13.90
N ARG A 91 -0.22 -5.43 -14.06
CA ARG A 91 0.83 -5.15 -13.06
C ARG A 91 0.92 -3.67 -12.73
N PRO A 92 1.12 -3.31 -11.45
CA PRO A 92 1.31 -1.92 -11.06
C PRO A 92 2.68 -1.39 -11.52
N ASP A 93 2.73 -0.09 -11.79
CA ASP A 93 3.95 0.66 -12.09
C ASP A 93 4.61 1.19 -10.80
N VAL A 94 3.81 1.36 -9.74
CA VAL A 94 4.22 1.81 -8.41
C VAL A 94 3.37 1.17 -7.32
N VAL A 95 3.96 0.92 -6.16
CA VAL A 95 3.25 0.48 -4.94
C VAL A 95 3.32 1.59 -3.91
N ILE A 96 2.16 2.00 -3.39
CA ILE A 96 2.03 3.01 -2.33
C ILE A 96 1.38 2.32 -1.14
N SER A 97 2.07 2.31 0.00
CA SER A 97 1.63 1.63 1.22
C SER A 97 1.42 2.63 2.35
N GLY A 98 0.26 2.61 2.95
CA GLY A 98 -0.14 3.50 4.04
C GLY A 98 -1.42 4.30 3.74
N PRO A 99 -1.63 5.46 4.41
CA PRO A 99 -0.81 6.05 5.47
C PRO A 99 -0.93 5.27 6.80
N ASN A 100 0.21 4.90 7.38
CA ASN A 100 0.25 4.20 8.67
C ASN A 100 0.00 5.17 9.83
N LEU A 101 -0.73 4.69 10.83
CA LEU A 101 -0.98 5.40 12.09
C LEU A 101 0.20 5.21 13.04
N GLY A 102 1.18 6.08 12.94
CA GLY A 102 2.44 6.04 13.68
C GLY A 102 3.65 6.02 12.75
N LEU A 103 4.75 6.59 13.21
CA LEU A 103 5.98 6.69 12.40
C LEU A 103 6.67 5.33 12.24
N ASN A 104 7.20 5.10 11.05
CA ASN A 104 8.04 3.96 10.72
C ASN A 104 9.49 4.40 10.52
N THR A 105 10.19 4.68 11.63
CA THR A 105 11.58 5.18 11.64
C THR A 105 12.50 4.27 12.46
N GLY A 106 13.79 4.32 12.18
CA GLY A 106 14.79 3.55 12.92
C GLY A 106 14.51 2.04 12.88
N ARG A 107 14.49 1.40 14.04
CA ARG A 107 14.32 -0.07 14.14
C ARG A 107 12.88 -0.53 13.87
N SER A 108 11.87 0.32 14.03
CA SER A 108 10.46 -0.02 13.78
C SER A 108 10.21 -0.41 12.33
N VAL A 109 11.02 0.10 11.40
CA VAL A 109 10.99 -0.27 9.98
C VAL A 109 11.02 -1.79 9.75
N LEU A 110 11.75 -2.55 10.58
CA LEU A 110 11.87 -4.00 10.44
C LEU A 110 10.56 -4.75 10.67
N HIS A 111 9.65 -4.17 11.44
CA HIS A 111 8.37 -4.78 11.80
C HIS A 111 7.19 -4.16 11.07
N SER A 112 7.40 -3.07 10.33
CA SER A 112 6.36 -2.35 9.62
C SER A 112 5.84 -3.12 8.42
N GLY A 113 4.54 -3.44 8.41
CA GLY A 113 3.86 -3.98 7.24
C GLY A 113 3.78 -2.96 6.12
N THR A 114 3.60 -1.67 6.45
CA THR A 114 3.60 -0.54 5.52
C THR A 114 4.90 -0.49 4.72
N VAL A 115 6.05 -0.48 5.42
CA VAL A 115 7.37 -0.48 4.77
C VAL A 115 7.64 -1.80 4.06
N GLY A 116 7.22 -2.91 4.66
CA GLY A 116 7.36 -4.25 4.09
C GLY A 116 6.71 -4.41 2.72
N ALA A 117 5.53 -3.82 2.51
CA ALA A 117 4.85 -3.82 1.22
C ALA A 117 5.62 -3.03 0.14
N ALA A 118 6.14 -1.85 0.50
CA ALA A 118 6.95 -1.05 -0.42
C ALA A 118 8.28 -1.76 -0.77
N LEU A 119 8.92 -2.40 0.19
CA LEU A 119 10.11 -3.22 -0.04
C LEU A 119 9.82 -4.46 -0.89
N ALA A 120 8.64 -5.07 -0.73
CA ALA A 120 8.24 -6.20 -1.58
C ALA A 120 8.15 -5.81 -3.07
N ALA A 121 7.73 -4.58 -3.38
CA ALA A 121 7.71 -4.06 -4.74
C ALA A 121 9.11 -4.02 -5.39
N GLN A 122 10.13 -3.64 -4.61
CA GLN A 122 11.52 -3.58 -5.06
C GLN A 122 12.03 -4.91 -5.64
N ASN A 123 11.59 -6.04 -5.11
CA ASN A 123 12.01 -7.36 -5.59
C ASN A 123 11.60 -7.61 -7.04
N PHE A 124 10.55 -6.94 -7.50
CA PHE A 124 9.99 -7.07 -8.86
C PHE A 124 10.35 -5.92 -9.79
N GLY A 125 11.27 -5.06 -9.39
CA GLY A 125 11.66 -3.90 -10.18
C GLY A 125 10.67 -2.74 -10.13
N ILE A 126 9.67 -2.81 -9.25
CA ILE A 126 8.64 -1.79 -9.07
C ILE A 126 9.10 -0.78 -8.02
N LYS A 127 8.75 0.48 -8.21
CA LYS A 127 9.01 1.55 -7.24
C LYS A 127 8.04 1.45 -6.07
N GLY A 128 8.52 1.76 -4.86
CA GLY A 128 7.73 1.70 -3.63
C GLY A 128 7.70 3.03 -2.89
N LEU A 129 6.58 3.34 -2.28
CA LEU A 129 6.43 4.47 -1.35
C LEU A 129 5.70 4.00 -0.10
N ALA A 130 6.39 4.02 1.03
CA ALA A 130 5.78 3.83 2.34
C ALA A 130 5.44 5.19 2.94
N VAL A 131 4.25 5.33 3.49
CA VAL A 131 3.73 6.59 4.04
C VAL A 131 3.28 6.36 5.47
N SER A 132 3.73 7.21 6.38
CA SER A 132 3.40 7.13 7.80
C SER A 132 3.08 8.52 8.36
N LEU A 133 2.25 8.57 9.38
CA LEU A 133 1.85 9.79 10.09
C LEU A 133 2.37 9.79 11.52
N ALA A 134 2.83 10.94 11.98
CA ALA A 134 3.01 11.16 13.42
C ALA A 134 1.64 11.10 14.14
N VAL A 135 1.66 10.60 15.36
CA VAL A 135 0.44 10.55 16.19
C VAL A 135 -0.10 11.95 16.41
N SER A 136 -1.36 12.15 16.06
CA SER A 136 -2.09 13.41 16.24
C SER A 136 -3.58 13.14 16.47
N ASP A 137 -4.26 14.06 17.10
CA ASP A 137 -5.72 14.03 17.27
C ASP A 137 -6.29 15.41 16.86
N PRO A 138 -7.04 15.49 15.76
CA PRO A 138 -7.36 14.41 14.80
C PRO A 138 -6.15 14.00 13.93
N TRP A 139 -6.27 12.84 13.25
CA TRP A 139 -5.30 12.38 12.26
C TRP A 139 -5.38 13.24 10.99
N HIS A 140 -4.23 13.72 10.51
CA HIS A 140 -4.12 14.57 9.31
C HIS A 140 -3.82 13.72 8.04
N PHE A 141 -4.74 12.82 7.69
CA PHE A 141 -4.60 11.97 6.50
C PHE A 141 -4.46 12.77 5.21
N ASP A 142 -5.22 13.86 5.07
CA ASP A 142 -5.18 14.76 3.92
C ASP A 142 -3.77 15.28 3.65
N THR A 143 -3.07 15.70 4.70
CA THR A 143 -1.69 16.21 4.61
C THR A 143 -0.73 15.11 4.13
N ALA A 144 -0.78 13.92 4.72
CA ALA A 144 0.07 12.80 4.31
C ALA A 144 -0.21 12.39 2.86
N CYS A 145 -1.48 12.35 2.46
CA CYS A 145 -1.88 12.02 1.10
C CYS A 145 -1.40 13.08 0.09
N GLN A 146 -1.48 14.37 0.44
CA GLN A 146 -0.98 15.45 -0.41
C GLN A 146 0.54 15.32 -0.63
N TYR A 147 1.33 15.14 0.42
CA TYR A 147 2.77 14.90 0.28
C TYR A 147 3.09 13.63 -0.50
N THR A 148 2.25 12.60 -0.37
CA THR A 148 2.37 11.39 -1.18
C THR A 148 2.22 11.72 -2.67
N VAL A 149 1.18 12.45 -3.04
CA VAL A 149 0.93 12.85 -4.44
C VAL A 149 2.09 13.70 -4.98
N ASP A 150 2.60 14.65 -4.19
CA ASP A 150 3.72 15.51 -4.59
C ASP A 150 5.02 14.71 -4.86
N LEU A 151 5.21 13.58 -4.16
CA LEU A 151 6.37 12.69 -4.34
C LEU A 151 6.23 11.74 -5.51
N LEU A 152 5.03 11.52 -6.07
CA LEU A 152 4.84 10.53 -7.15
C LEU A 152 5.62 10.90 -8.42
N GLY A 153 5.63 12.17 -8.81
CA GLY A 153 6.41 12.63 -9.96
C GLY A 153 7.89 12.30 -9.81
N PRO A 154 8.58 12.83 -8.79
CA PRO A 154 9.97 12.50 -8.50
C PRO A 154 10.26 11.00 -8.35
N LEU A 155 9.35 10.24 -7.72
CA LEU A 155 9.51 8.80 -7.57
C LEU A 155 9.45 8.08 -8.93
N MET A 156 8.54 8.50 -9.82
CA MET A 156 8.42 7.88 -11.14
C MET A 156 9.61 8.16 -12.04
N GLU A 157 10.34 9.26 -11.83
CA GLU A 157 11.59 9.59 -12.50
C GLU A 157 12.83 8.93 -11.85
N ALA A 158 12.72 8.47 -10.60
CA ALA A 158 13.81 7.81 -9.88
C ALA A 158 14.20 6.48 -10.55
N PRO A 159 15.41 5.95 -10.29
CA PRO A 159 15.82 4.63 -10.76
C PRO A 159 14.82 3.53 -10.39
N ASP A 160 14.78 2.47 -11.19
CA ASP A 160 13.99 1.28 -10.87
C ASP A 160 14.37 0.74 -9.50
N ARG A 161 13.41 0.12 -8.81
CA ARG A 161 13.55 -0.41 -7.44
C ARG A 161 13.76 0.66 -6.37
N CYS A 162 13.60 1.95 -6.68
CA CYS A 162 13.63 2.99 -5.68
C CYS A 162 12.50 2.77 -4.67
N VAL A 163 12.83 2.86 -3.38
CA VAL A 163 11.84 2.85 -2.29
C VAL A 163 12.04 4.09 -1.44
N LEU A 164 10.97 4.84 -1.29
CA LEU A 164 10.91 5.99 -0.38
C LEU A 164 10.12 5.62 0.88
N ASN A 165 10.52 6.17 2.00
CA ASN A 165 9.81 6.06 3.28
C ASN A 165 9.54 7.47 3.82
N LEU A 166 8.30 7.93 3.67
CA LEU A 166 7.80 9.22 4.12
C LEU A 166 7.25 9.09 5.54
N ASN A 167 7.65 10.00 6.44
CA ASN A 167 7.19 10.06 7.82
C ASN A 167 6.82 11.48 8.22
#